data_f9b2cfff634b4d18d3d0ab612ba6e05d
#
_entry.id   f9b2cfff634b4d18d3d0ab612ba6e05d
#
_cell.length_a   1.000
_cell.length_b   1.000
_cell.length_c   1.000
_cell.angle_alpha   90.00
_cell.angle_beta   90.00
_cell.angle_gamma   90.00
#
_symmetry.space_group_name_H-M   'P 1'
#
loop_
_entity.id
_entity.type
_entity.pdbx_description
1 polymer ?
#
loop_
_entity_poly.entity_id
_entity_poly.type
_entity_poly.pdbx_seq_one_letter_code
_entity_poly.pdbx_strand_id
1 'polypeptide(L)'
;MFYEIAQITKVLISPVSWIVLLIIIPYFLNARRKWLCRSCWIVAGVMFLVFSNKPLMLYTEGQLAGEYSNTSMKDGKTYKAAIVLGGFAKMDAERGNLTYESRRAGRLWEAVRLWKMGRVERILITGDTSSSLKDGVTTKPEFIKYMTQIGVPDSVLIIEQLARNTRENATNSKAILDSLGINTADCVLVTSATHMRRSYETFRKAGLEVDYYASDTYSAPKSLSFRDFYPRWKCVQEWQYLFNELFGRIIYDVVGYG
;
A
#
# COMPACT_ATOMS: atom_id res chain seq x y z
N MET A 1 -11.83 6.57 -17.60
CA MET A 1 -10.58 6.79 -18.37
C MET A 1 -9.34 6.78 -17.49
N PHE A 2 -9.17 7.61 -16.46
CA PHE A 2 -7.98 7.57 -15.57
C PHE A 2 -7.76 6.23 -14.86
N TYR A 3 -8.83 5.60 -14.38
CA TYR A 3 -8.75 4.29 -13.71
C TYR A 3 -8.26 3.19 -14.67
N GLU A 4 -8.78 3.14 -15.90
CA GLU A 4 -8.39 2.16 -16.91
C GLU A 4 -6.91 2.32 -17.33
N ILE A 5 -6.47 3.59 -17.52
CA ILE A 5 -5.06 3.88 -17.80
C ILE A 5 -4.17 3.41 -16.65
N ALA A 6 -4.58 3.65 -15.40
CA ALA A 6 -3.83 3.19 -14.23
C ALA A 6 -3.74 1.66 -14.15
N GLN A 7 -4.77 0.91 -14.54
CA GLN A 7 -4.73 -0.56 -14.59
C GLN A 7 -3.79 -1.07 -15.69
N ILE A 8 -3.87 -0.48 -16.90
CA ILE A 8 -2.95 -0.81 -18.00
C ILE A 8 -1.50 -0.53 -17.60
N THR A 9 -1.25 0.63 -16.98
CA THR A 9 0.09 1.00 -16.50
C THR A 9 0.63 -0.03 -15.50
N LYS A 10 -0.19 -0.51 -14.56
CA LYS A 10 0.20 -1.56 -13.60
C LYS A 10 0.64 -2.85 -14.29
N VAL A 11 -0.03 -3.25 -15.36
CA VAL A 11 0.37 -4.42 -16.16
C VAL A 11 1.70 -4.17 -16.87
N LEU A 12 1.88 -2.99 -17.47
CA LEU A 12 3.08 -2.64 -18.22
C LEU A 12 4.34 -2.54 -17.35
N ILE A 13 4.21 -2.10 -16.09
CA ILE A 13 5.35 -1.98 -15.15
C ILE A 13 5.59 -3.27 -14.35
N SER A 14 4.86 -4.34 -14.64
CA SER A 14 5.00 -5.61 -13.95
C SER A 14 6.22 -6.40 -14.43
N PRO A 15 7.13 -6.83 -13.53
CA PRO A 15 8.19 -7.76 -13.90
C PRO A 15 7.67 -9.07 -14.51
N VAL A 16 6.51 -9.53 -14.03
CA VAL A 16 5.85 -10.71 -14.58
C VAL A 16 5.52 -10.52 -16.06
N SER A 17 4.94 -9.35 -16.41
CA SER A 17 4.60 -9.03 -17.80
C SER A 17 5.83 -9.00 -18.70
N TRP A 18 6.93 -8.41 -18.22
CA TRP A 18 8.19 -8.36 -18.96
C TRP A 18 8.78 -9.75 -19.19
N ILE A 19 8.81 -10.59 -18.16
CA ILE A 19 9.30 -11.97 -18.27
C ILE A 19 8.44 -12.77 -19.27
N VAL A 20 7.12 -12.67 -19.16
CA VAL A 20 6.17 -13.35 -20.07
C VAL A 20 6.36 -12.89 -21.52
N LEU A 21 6.45 -11.58 -21.74
CA LEU A 21 6.71 -11.03 -23.07
C LEU A 21 8.03 -11.54 -23.66
N LEU A 22 9.11 -11.55 -22.88
CA LEU A 22 10.42 -12.07 -23.32
C LEU A 22 10.39 -13.58 -23.64
N ILE A 23 9.53 -14.34 -22.99
CA ILE A 23 9.32 -15.77 -23.31
C ILE A 23 8.52 -15.91 -24.61
N ILE A 24 7.51 -15.07 -24.83
CA ILE A 24 6.56 -15.19 -25.95
C ILE A 24 7.11 -14.59 -27.26
N ILE A 25 7.78 -13.44 -27.20
CA ILE A 25 8.31 -12.72 -28.37
C ILE A 25 9.09 -13.64 -29.34
N PRO A 26 9.98 -14.55 -28.87
CA PRO A 26 10.72 -15.45 -29.75
C PRO A 26 9.88 -16.31 -30.68
N TYR A 27 8.65 -16.66 -30.31
CA TYR A 27 7.75 -17.47 -31.14
C TYR A 27 7.25 -16.71 -32.38
N PHE A 28 7.26 -15.38 -32.33
CA PHE A 28 6.86 -14.52 -33.47
C PHE A 28 8.06 -14.01 -34.26
N LEU A 29 9.29 -14.30 -33.84
CA LEU A 29 10.50 -13.93 -34.55
C LEU A 29 10.82 -14.96 -35.64
N ASN A 30 11.29 -14.45 -36.76
CA ASN A 30 11.72 -15.33 -37.89
C ASN A 30 12.88 -16.25 -37.43
N ALA A 31 12.83 -17.52 -37.86
CA ALA A 31 13.84 -18.56 -37.57
C ALA A 31 15.29 -18.15 -37.90
N ARG A 32 15.51 -17.17 -38.79
CA ARG A 32 16.84 -16.59 -39.09
C ARG A 32 17.43 -15.81 -37.94
N ARG A 33 16.65 -15.40 -36.95
CA ARG A 33 17.09 -14.57 -35.78
C ARG A 33 17.29 -15.40 -34.53
N LYS A 34 17.84 -16.60 -34.62
CA LYS A 34 18.04 -17.52 -33.46
C LYS A 34 18.78 -16.93 -32.30
N TRP A 35 19.73 -16.02 -32.53
CA TRP A 35 20.47 -15.34 -31.46
C TRP A 35 19.56 -14.41 -30.66
N LEU A 36 18.65 -13.66 -31.28
CA LEU A 36 17.67 -12.83 -30.58
C LEU A 36 16.74 -13.65 -29.70
N CYS A 37 16.27 -14.80 -30.21
CA CYS A 37 15.44 -15.71 -29.43
C CYS A 37 16.16 -16.21 -28.18
N ARG A 38 17.44 -16.62 -28.33
CA ARG A 38 18.27 -17.04 -27.19
C ARG A 38 18.48 -15.91 -26.19
N SER A 39 18.76 -14.70 -26.68
CA SER A 39 18.93 -13.52 -25.82
C SER A 39 17.66 -13.21 -25.03
N CYS A 40 16.48 -13.25 -25.63
CA CYS A 40 15.21 -13.05 -24.93
C CYS A 40 15.03 -14.06 -23.79
N TRP A 41 15.27 -15.34 -24.02
CA TRP A 41 15.13 -16.36 -22.98
C TRP A 41 16.18 -16.25 -21.87
N ILE A 42 17.43 -15.90 -22.23
CA ILE A 42 18.49 -15.64 -21.24
C ILE A 42 18.08 -14.45 -20.36
N VAL A 43 17.66 -13.34 -20.99
CA VAL A 43 17.22 -12.15 -20.25
C VAL A 43 16.01 -12.45 -19.36
N ALA A 44 15.02 -13.20 -19.86
CA ALA A 44 13.87 -13.64 -19.06
C ALA A 44 14.31 -14.46 -17.84
N GLY A 45 15.25 -15.39 -18.01
CA GLY A 45 15.82 -16.20 -16.91
C GLY A 45 16.57 -15.35 -15.88
N VAL A 46 17.41 -14.41 -16.35
CA VAL A 46 18.14 -13.47 -15.46
C VAL A 46 17.14 -12.59 -14.70
N MET A 47 16.16 -12.01 -15.38
CA MET A 47 15.12 -11.21 -14.73
C MET A 47 14.36 -12.02 -13.68
N PHE A 48 14.00 -13.27 -13.98
CA PHE A 48 13.35 -14.14 -13.00
C PHE A 48 14.23 -14.36 -11.76
N LEU A 49 15.52 -14.64 -11.93
CA LEU A 49 16.46 -14.81 -10.81
C LEU A 49 16.61 -13.53 -9.98
N VAL A 50 16.71 -12.38 -10.64
CA VAL A 50 16.82 -11.07 -9.96
C VAL A 50 15.56 -10.77 -9.17
N PHE A 51 14.38 -10.85 -9.78
CA PHE A 51 13.11 -10.49 -9.14
C PHE A 51 12.60 -11.55 -8.15
N SER A 52 13.07 -12.80 -8.23
CA SER A 52 12.78 -13.82 -7.24
C SER A 52 13.71 -13.80 -6.02
N ASN A 53 14.73 -12.95 -6.04
CA ASN A 53 15.75 -12.84 -4.99
C ASN A 53 15.22 -12.04 -3.78
N LYS A 54 15.08 -12.71 -2.62
CA LYS A 54 14.57 -12.09 -1.40
C LYS A 54 15.49 -11.00 -0.82
N PRO A 55 16.79 -11.21 -0.66
CA PRO A 55 17.72 -10.15 -0.20
C PRO A 55 17.64 -8.87 -1.01
N LEU A 56 17.61 -8.97 -2.34
CA LEU A 56 17.52 -7.81 -3.23
C LEU A 56 16.18 -7.09 -3.05
N MET A 57 15.08 -7.82 -3.00
CA MET A 57 13.76 -7.27 -2.76
C MET A 57 13.72 -6.50 -1.42
N LEU A 58 14.20 -7.12 -0.35
CA LEU A 58 14.21 -6.50 0.98
C LEU A 58 15.11 -5.25 1.03
N TYR A 59 16.26 -5.29 0.36
CA TYR A 59 17.14 -4.11 0.24
C TYR A 59 16.40 -2.95 -0.44
N THR A 60 15.74 -3.21 -1.57
CA THR A 60 14.99 -2.19 -2.32
C THR A 60 13.81 -1.65 -1.50
N GLU A 61 13.09 -2.50 -0.77
CA GLU A 61 12.06 -2.07 0.17
C GLU A 61 12.60 -1.09 1.21
N GLY A 62 13.75 -1.42 1.82
CA GLY A 62 14.39 -0.56 2.80
C GLY A 62 14.78 0.79 2.24
N GLN A 63 15.29 0.83 1.00
CA GLN A 63 15.61 2.09 0.32
C GLN A 63 14.35 2.93 0.03
N LEU A 64 13.25 2.29 -0.36
CA LEU A 64 11.98 2.99 -0.59
C LEU A 64 11.34 3.52 0.69
N ALA A 65 11.39 2.76 1.77
CA ALA A 65 10.89 3.16 3.08
C ALA A 65 11.73 4.30 3.67
N GLY A 66 13.06 4.21 3.56
CA GLY A 66 13.98 5.24 4.03
C GLY A 66 13.74 5.66 5.49
N GLU A 67 13.72 6.95 5.75
CA GLU A 67 13.46 7.55 7.07
C GLU A 67 12.04 7.27 7.59
N TYR A 68 11.08 7.00 6.70
CA TYR A 68 9.68 6.73 7.04
C TYR A 68 9.42 5.28 7.49
N SER A 69 10.45 4.47 7.69
CA SER A 69 10.31 3.09 8.19
C SER A 69 9.94 2.98 9.68
N ASN A 70 9.90 4.10 10.39
CA ASN A 70 9.64 4.20 11.82
C ASN A 70 8.36 5.01 12.10
N THR A 71 8.38 5.78 13.17
CA THR A 71 7.30 6.66 13.59
C THR A 71 7.84 8.04 13.96
N SER A 72 7.06 9.09 13.69
CA SER A 72 7.26 10.44 14.25
C SER A 72 6.35 10.72 15.44
N MET A 73 5.58 9.75 15.89
CA MET A 73 4.70 9.91 17.06
C MET A 73 5.49 10.32 18.29
N LYS A 74 5.04 11.37 18.97
CA LYS A 74 5.66 11.89 20.19
C LYS A 74 5.33 11.00 21.39
N ASP A 75 6.32 10.74 22.23
CA ASP A 75 6.11 9.99 23.46
C ASP A 75 5.13 10.69 24.39
N GLY A 76 4.25 9.91 25.03
CA GLY A 76 3.24 10.42 25.95
C GLY A 76 2.08 11.19 25.30
N LYS A 77 2.14 11.56 24.02
CA LYS A 77 1.04 12.26 23.34
C LYS A 77 -0.08 11.28 22.99
N THR A 78 -1.32 11.65 23.33
CA THR A 78 -2.54 11.00 22.79
C THR A 78 -3.04 11.81 21.61
N TYR A 79 -3.31 11.10 20.50
CA TYR A 79 -3.77 11.68 19.24
C TYR A 79 -5.29 11.59 19.15
N LYS A 80 -5.93 12.59 18.54
CA LYS A 80 -7.38 12.62 18.34
C LYS A 80 -7.85 11.62 17.32
N ALA A 81 -7.03 11.35 16.29
CA ALA A 81 -7.35 10.35 15.27
C ALA A 81 -6.10 9.68 14.68
N ALA A 82 -6.22 8.37 14.41
CA ALA A 82 -5.34 7.67 13.49
C ALA A 82 -6.00 7.65 12.10
N ILE A 83 -5.32 8.18 11.09
CA ILE A 83 -5.78 8.18 9.69
C ILE A 83 -5.18 6.96 9.01
N VAL A 84 -6.01 5.97 8.72
CA VAL A 84 -5.61 4.67 8.13
C VAL A 84 -5.91 4.67 6.65
N LEU A 85 -4.88 4.49 5.83
CA LEU A 85 -5.08 4.37 4.38
C LEU A 85 -5.64 2.99 4.01
N GLY A 86 -6.68 2.99 3.20
CA GLY A 86 -7.37 1.81 2.71
C GLY A 86 -6.53 0.84 1.88
N GLY A 87 -7.18 -0.12 1.23
CA GLY A 87 -6.55 -1.17 0.43
C GLY A 87 -5.85 -2.24 1.27
N PHE A 88 -6.22 -2.41 2.53
CA PHE A 88 -5.69 -3.42 3.45
C PHE A 88 -6.55 -4.68 3.53
N ALA A 89 -7.82 -4.60 3.17
CA ALA A 89 -8.75 -5.72 3.19
C ALA A 89 -9.88 -5.50 2.18
N LYS A 90 -10.57 -6.59 1.85
CA LYS A 90 -11.83 -6.61 1.12
C LYS A 90 -12.90 -7.20 2.00
N MET A 91 -14.06 -6.55 2.06
CA MET A 91 -15.22 -7.08 2.76
C MET A 91 -15.96 -8.06 1.85
N ASP A 92 -16.17 -9.28 2.33
CA ASP A 92 -17.11 -10.22 1.73
C ASP A 92 -18.48 -9.99 2.38
N ALA A 93 -19.35 -9.27 1.67
CA ALA A 93 -20.65 -8.92 2.19
C ALA A 93 -21.58 -10.15 2.40
N GLU A 94 -21.40 -11.22 1.62
CA GLU A 94 -22.22 -12.45 1.74
C GLU A 94 -21.84 -13.23 2.99
N ARG A 95 -20.56 -13.34 3.30
CA ARG A 95 -20.03 -14.09 4.43
C ARG A 95 -19.85 -13.26 5.70
N GLY A 96 -19.90 -11.94 5.58
CA GLY A 96 -19.67 -11.01 6.69
C GLY A 96 -18.26 -11.06 7.26
N ASN A 97 -17.26 -11.44 6.45
CA ASN A 97 -15.87 -11.52 6.87
C ASN A 97 -14.95 -10.59 6.06
N LEU A 98 -13.76 -10.34 6.59
CA LEU A 98 -12.70 -9.57 5.90
C LEU A 98 -11.66 -10.51 5.29
N THR A 99 -11.40 -10.34 3.99
CA THR A 99 -10.25 -10.93 3.32
C THR A 99 -9.13 -9.92 3.30
N TYR A 100 -8.03 -10.21 3.99
CA TYR A 100 -6.93 -9.27 4.15
C TYR A 100 -5.95 -9.30 2.97
N GLU A 101 -5.55 -8.12 2.53
CA GLU A 101 -4.45 -7.94 1.58
C GLU A 101 -3.12 -8.04 2.33
N SER A 102 -2.60 -9.25 2.41
CA SER A 102 -1.34 -9.68 3.04
C SER A 102 -0.60 -8.64 3.94
N ARG A 103 0.40 -7.93 3.40
CA ARG A 103 1.21 -6.95 4.15
C ARG A 103 0.45 -5.69 4.58
N ARG A 104 -0.56 -5.28 3.82
CA ARG A 104 -1.31 -4.05 4.08
C ARG A 104 -2.27 -4.17 5.26
N ALA A 105 -2.63 -5.39 5.65
CA ALA A 105 -3.50 -5.65 6.80
C ALA A 105 -2.95 -5.03 8.10
N GLY A 106 -1.63 -4.93 8.23
CA GLY A 106 -0.96 -4.28 9.35
C GLY A 106 -1.47 -2.87 9.66
N ARG A 107 -1.89 -2.10 8.65
CA ARG A 107 -2.38 -0.72 8.82
C ARG A 107 -3.57 -0.66 9.76
N LEU A 108 -4.58 -1.49 9.53
CA LEU A 108 -5.77 -1.56 10.38
C LEU A 108 -5.41 -2.03 11.78
N TRP A 109 -4.66 -3.11 11.88
CA TRP A 109 -4.34 -3.73 13.18
C TRP A 109 -3.44 -2.85 14.04
N GLU A 110 -2.48 -2.15 13.46
CA GLU A 110 -1.67 -1.19 14.20
C GLU A 110 -2.50 0.01 14.70
N ALA A 111 -3.44 0.51 13.90
CA ALA A 111 -4.35 1.56 14.37
C ALA A 111 -5.26 1.07 15.51
N VAL A 112 -5.80 -0.15 15.42
CA VAL A 112 -6.58 -0.76 16.51
C VAL A 112 -5.72 -0.96 17.75
N ARG A 113 -4.46 -1.39 17.60
CA ARG A 113 -3.51 -1.52 18.71
C ARG A 113 -3.25 -0.18 19.38
N LEU A 114 -2.96 0.87 18.60
CA LEU A 114 -2.76 2.22 19.12
C LEU A 114 -3.97 2.73 19.88
N TRP A 115 -5.17 2.47 19.39
CA TRP A 115 -6.41 2.81 20.09
C TRP A 115 -6.56 2.02 21.39
N LYS A 116 -6.35 0.71 21.38
CA LYS A 116 -6.39 -0.11 22.60
C LYS A 116 -5.38 0.32 23.66
N MET A 117 -4.23 0.88 23.24
CA MET A 117 -3.20 1.43 24.12
C MET A 117 -3.54 2.86 24.62
N GLY A 118 -4.66 3.43 24.22
CA GLY A 118 -5.03 4.82 24.56
C GLY A 118 -4.17 5.89 23.87
N ARG A 119 -3.41 5.51 22.81
CA ARG A 119 -2.56 6.44 22.06
C ARG A 119 -3.33 7.22 21.01
N VAL A 120 -4.48 6.72 20.56
CA VAL A 120 -5.40 7.41 19.66
C VAL A 120 -6.84 7.27 20.16
N GLU A 121 -7.67 8.31 19.98
CA GLU A 121 -9.06 8.30 20.43
C GLU A 121 -10.00 7.71 19.38
N ARG A 122 -9.74 7.96 18.09
CA ARG A 122 -10.57 7.54 16.95
C ARG A 122 -9.72 6.98 15.84
N ILE A 123 -10.36 6.20 14.96
CA ILE A 123 -9.73 5.60 13.77
C ILE A 123 -10.50 6.09 12.54
N LEU A 124 -9.89 6.97 11.75
CA LEU A 124 -10.40 7.42 10.46
C LEU A 124 -9.82 6.51 9.36
N ILE A 125 -10.65 5.70 8.75
CA ILE A 125 -10.28 4.88 7.60
C ILE A 125 -10.66 5.63 6.34
N THR A 126 -9.70 5.89 5.45
CA THR A 126 -9.92 6.63 4.22
C THR A 126 -9.51 5.82 2.98
N GLY A 127 -10.34 5.89 1.94
CA GLY A 127 -10.21 5.08 0.74
C GLY A 127 -10.95 3.75 0.83
N ASP A 128 -10.98 3.05 -0.27
CA ASP A 128 -11.74 1.82 -0.41
C ASP A 128 -11.29 0.74 0.58
N THR A 129 -12.16 0.34 1.47
CA THR A 129 -12.02 -0.83 2.34
C THR A 129 -12.44 -2.11 1.64
N SER A 130 -13.13 -1.96 0.50
CA SER A 130 -13.52 -3.05 -0.37
C SER A 130 -13.48 -2.61 -1.83
N SER A 131 -12.99 -3.46 -2.72
CA SER A 131 -13.04 -3.24 -4.18
C SER A 131 -14.49 -3.19 -4.75
N SER A 132 -15.50 -3.16 -3.90
CA SER A 132 -16.91 -3.30 -4.23
C SER A 132 -17.63 -2.00 -4.60
N LEU A 133 -16.96 -0.84 -4.59
CA LEU A 133 -17.54 0.38 -5.18
C LEU A 133 -17.79 0.26 -6.71
N LYS A 134 -17.39 -0.84 -7.35
CA LYS A 134 -17.72 -1.09 -8.76
C LYS A 134 -19.22 -1.19 -9.03
N ASP A 135 -20.00 -1.60 -8.02
CA ASP A 135 -21.43 -1.88 -8.16
C ASP A 135 -22.33 -0.97 -7.30
N GLY A 136 -21.78 0.11 -6.74
CA GLY A 136 -22.57 1.06 -5.93
C GLY A 136 -22.99 0.53 -4.55
N VAL A 137 -22.54 -0.66 -4.15
CA VAL A 137 -22.85 -1.25 -2.85
C VAL A 137 -21.82 -0.77 -1.82
N THR A 138 -22.31 -0.12 -0.77
CA THR A 138 -21.45 0.23 0.38
C THR A 138 -21.29 -0.98 1.29
N THR A 139 -20.05 -1.30 1.65
CA THR A 139 -19.74 -2.36 2.64
C THR A 139 -19.45 -1.77 4.03
N LYS A 140 -19.70 -0.47 4.19
CA LYS A 140 -19.50 0.23 5.47
C LYS A 140 -20.25 -0.40 6.65
N PRO A 141 -21.55 -0.74 6.53
CA PRO A 141 -22.28 -1.34 7.64
C PRO A 141 -21.70 -2.70 8.07
N GLU A 142 -21.34 -3.55 7.13
CA GLU A 142 -20.76 -4.87 7.38
C GLU A 142 -19.38 -4.74 8.03
N PHE A 143 -18.57 -3.77 7.55
CA PHE A 143 -17.27 -3.50 8.14
C PHE A 143 -17.41 -3.01 9.59
N ILE A 144 -18.31 -2.08 9.88
CA ILE A 144 -18.58 -1.59 11.24
C ILE A 144 -19.03 -2.75 12.12
N LYS A 145 -19.99 -3.58 11.63
CA LYS A 145 -20.47 -4.76 12.34
C LYS A 145 -19.33 -5.71 12.69
N TYR A 146 -18.45 -6.00 11.72
CA TYR A 146 -17.27 -6.84 11.95
C TYR A 146 -16.36 -6.24 13.03
N MET A 147 -16.03 -4.96 12.91
CA MET A 147 -15.14 -4.28 13.88
C MET A 147 -15.76 -4.26 15.29
N THR A 148 -17.07 -4.07 15.40
CA THR A 148 -17.79 -4.11 16.70
C THR A 148 -17.76 -5.51 17.32
N GLN A 149 -17.89 -6.55 16.51
CA GLN A 149 -17.80 -7.95 16.99
C GLN A 149 -16.41 -8.29 17.57
N ILE A 150 -15.35 -7.67 17.07
CA ILE A 150 -13.99 -7.84 17.60
C ILE A 150 -13.64 -6.82 18.69
N GLY A 151 -14.60 -6.05 19.16
CA GLY A 151 -14.46 -5.16 20.30
C GLY A 151 -13.94 -3.76 19.98
N VAL A 152 -14.13 -3.26 18.75
CA VAL A 152 -13.91 -1.85 18.37
C VAL A 152 -15.28 -1.17 18.22
N PRO A 153 -15.69 -0.29 19.13
CA PRO A 153 -17.00 0.37 19.07
C PRO A 153 -17.17 1.22 17.81
N ASP A 154 -18.40 1.31 17.28
CA ASP A 154 -18.73 2.16 16.14
C ASP A 154 -18.34 3.64 16.38
N SER A 155 -18.53 4.13 17.61
CA SER A 155 -18.16 5.51 18.01
C SER A 155 -16.69 5.85 17.81
N VAL A 156 -15.82 4.85 17.72
CA VAL A 156 -14.37 5.02 17.47
C VAL A 156 -14.07 5.12 15.98
N LEU A 157 -14.95 4.57 15.12
CA LEU A 157 -14.71 4.41 13.69
C LEU A 157 -15.28 5.59 12.89
N ILE A 158 -14.45 6.18 12.05
CA ILE A 158 -14.86 7.14 11.02
C ILE A 158 -14.46 6.53 9.68
N ILE A 159 -15.43 6.33 8.77
CA ILE A 159 -15.17 5.62 7.52
C ILE A 159 -15.49 6.51 6.33
N GLU A 160 -14.48 6.78 5.53
CA GLU A 160 -14.52 7.48 4.25
C GLU A 160 -14.25 6.48 3.12
N GLN A 161 -15.18 6.33 2.18
CA GLN A 161 -15.14 5.29 1.13
C GLN A 161 -15.06 5.87 -0.30
N LEU A 162 -15.08 7.19 -0.47
CA LEU A 162 -15.16 7.82 -1.78
C LEU A 162 -13.80 8.03 -2.44
N ALA A 163 -12.73 8.09 -1.64
CA ALA A 163 -11.40 8.32 -2.12
C ALA A 163 -10.87 7.14 -2.96
N ARG A 164 -10.41 7.42 -4.17
CA ARG A 164 -9.91 6.44 -5.16
C ARG A 164 -8.39 6.48 -5.33
N ASN A 165 -7.74 7.46 -4.73
CA ASN A 165 -6.29 7.66 -4.80
C ASN A 165 -5.79 8.41 -3.55
N THR A 166 -4.46 8.47 -3.38
CA THR A 166 -3.84 9.06 -2.17
C THR A 166 -4.16 10.55 -2.02
N ARG A 167 -4.33 11.30 -3.11
CA ARG A 167 -4.71 12.72 -3.05
C ARG A 167 -6.13 12.88 -2.52
N GLU A 168 -7.07 12.08 -3.03
CA GLU A 168 -8.45 12.06 -2.54
C GLU A 168 -8.52 11.60 -1.07
N ASN A 169 -7.70 10.62 -0.67
CA ASN A 169 -7.58 10.25 0.75
C ASN A 169 -7.22 11.45 1.62
N ALA A 170 -6.23 12.23 1.20
CA ALA A 170 -5.79 13.40 1.96
C ALA A 170 -6.89 14.48 2.01
N THR A 171 -7.47 14.86 0.88
CA THR A 171 -8.48 15.92 0.83
C THR A 171 -9.77 15.57 1.55
N ASN A 172 -10.24 14.32 1.42
CA ASN A 172 -11.45 13.84 2.10
C ASN A 172 -11.22 13.71 3.62
N SER A 173 -10.04 13.19 4.03
CA SER A 173 -9.67 13.15 5.45
C SER A 173 -9.65 14.55 6.05
N LYS A 174 -9.07 15.54 5.34
CA LYS A 174 -9.06 16.92 5.80
C LYS A 174 -10.47 17.46 6.01
N ALA A 175 -11.35 17.30 5.03
CA ALA A 175 -12.74 17.77 5.13
C ALA A 175 -13.48 17.15 6.33
N ILE A 176 -13.27 15.86 6.59
CA ILE A 176 -13.86 15.16 7.74
C ILE A 176 -13.29 15.71 9.06
N LEU A 177 -11.96 15.85 9.17
CA LEU A 177 -11.33 16.37 10.39
C LEU A 177 -11.76 17.79 10.67
N ASP A 178 -11.83 18.66 9.65
CA ASP A 178 -12.30 20.03 9.78
C ASP A 178 -13.78 20.06 10.24
N SER A 179 -14.65 19.19 9.73
CA SER A 179 -16.06 19.09 10.17
C SER A 179 -16.23 18.64 11.61
N LEU A 180 -15.26 17.89 12.12
CA LEU A 180 -15.23 17.40 13.51
C LEU A 180 -14.48 18.33 14.46
N GLY A 181 -13.92 19.43 13.96
CA GLY A 181 -13.10 20.36 14.73
C GLY A 181 -11.78 19.74 15.23
N ILE A 182 -11.28 18.71 14.54
CA ILE A 182 -10.03 18.02 14.93
C ILE A 182 -8.85 18.69 14.21
N ASN A 183 -7.89 19.19 15.01
CA ASN A 183 -6.66 19.74 14.47
C ASN A 183 -5.81 18.62 13.87
N THR A 184 -5.34 18.82 12.64
CA THR A 184 -4.51 17.83 11.92
C THR A 184 -3.19 17.52 12.64
N ALA A 185 -2.62 18.48 13.39
CA ALA A 185 -1.44 18.27 14.24
C ALA A 185 -1.68 17.26 15.37
N ASP A 186 -2.94 16.97 15.70
CA ASP A 186 -3.33 15.96 16.67
C ASP A 186 -3.75 14.64 16.02
N CYS A 187 -3.36 14.42 14.77
CA CYS A 187 -3.60 13.19 14.03
C CYS A 187 -2.30 12.46 13.71
N VAL A 188 -2.40 11.15 13.51
CA VAL A 188 -1.30 10.30 13.05
C VAL A 188 -1.72 9.54 11.79
N LEU A 189 -0.89 9.62 10.75
CA LEU A 189 -1.08 8.86 9.51
C LEU A 189 -0.52 7.45 9.67
N VAL A 190 -1.34 6.42 9.44
CA VAL A 190 -0.95 5.01 9.58
C VAL A 190 -1.02 4.33 8.21
N THR A 191 0.14 3.91 7.71
CA THR A 191 0.24 3.14 6.47
C THR A 191 1.53 2.31 6.45
N SER A 192 1.77 1.51 5.40
CA SER A 192 3.00 0.73 5.26
C SER A 192 4.23 1.63 5.02
N ALA A 193 5.40 1.22 5.51
CA ALA A 193 6.64 1.99 5.41
C ALA A 193 6.98 2.40 3.96
N THR A 194 6.84 1.48 3.01
CA THR A 194 7.11 1.76 1.59
C THR A 194 6.14 2.77 0.97
N HIS A 195 4.90 2.84 1.48
CA HIS A 195 3.87 3.78 1.03
C HIS A 195 3.91 5.10 1.81
N MET A 196 4.57 5.15 2.96
CA MET A 196 4.52 6.27 3.89
C MET A 196 5.02 7.57 3.25
N ARG A 197 6.18 7.55 2.60
CA ARG A 197 6.76 8.76 2.01
C ARG A 197 5.78 9.47 1.07
N ARG A 198 5.26 8.75 0.06
CA ARG A 198 4.31 9.31 -0.90
C ARG A 198 3.03 9.82 -0.22
N SER A 199 2.51 9.07 0.75
CA SER A 199 1.31 9.44 1.47
C SER A 199 1.52 10.68 2.33
N TYR A 200 2.60 10.73 3.08
CA TYR A 200 2.91 11.83 3.98
C TYR A 200 3.15 13.15 3.21
N GLU A 201 3.92 13.10 2.12
CA GLU A 201 4.16 14.27 1.25
C GLU A 201 2.84 14.77 0.63
N THR A 202 1.98 13.84 0.15
CA THR A 202 0.64 14.18 -0.37
C THR A 202 -0.26 14.80 0.69
N PHE A 203 -0.25 14.29 1.92
CA PHE A 203 -1.04 14.82 3.03
C PHE A 203 -0.55 16.23 3.41
N ARG A 204 0.74 16.45 3.51
CA ARG A 204 1.31 17.78 3.77
C ARG A 204 0.90 18.78 2.69
N LYS A 205 0.98 18.42 1.41
CA LYS A 205 0.54 19.29 0.30
C LYS A 205 -0.98 19.53 0.28
N ALA A 206 -1.77 18.66 0.92
CA ALA A 206 -3.19 18.88 1.15
C ALA A 206 -3.48 19.76 2.38
N GLY A 207 -2.44 20.21 3.10
CA GLY A 207 -2.57 21.03 4.29
C GLY A 207 -2.89 20.26 5.56
N LEU A 208 -2.48 18.97 5.63
CA LEU A 208 -2.56 18.18 6.87
C LEU A 208 -1.16 18.07 7.49
N GLU A 209 -0.97 18.68 8.63
CA GLU A 209 0.25 18.55 9.45
C GLU A 209 0.07 17.40 10.44
N VAL A 210 0.31 16.17 9.98
CA VAL A 210 0.12 14.95 10.79
C VAL A 210 1.46 14.37 11.21
N ASP A 211 1.50 13.66 12.33
CA ASP A 211 2.57 12.71 12.60
C ASP A 211 2.35 11.42 11.80
N TYR A 212 3.35 10.56 11.68
CA TYR A 212 3.22 9.30 10.94
C TYR A 212 3.63 8.08 11.78
N TYR A 213 3.04 6.94 11.44
CA TYR A 213 3.32 5.64 12.02
C TYR A 213 3.33 4.56 10.92
N ALA A 214 4.50 3.96 10.69
CA ALA A 214 4.63 2.86 9.76
C ALA A 214 4.07 1.57 10.39
N SER A 215 3.10 0.94 9.72
CA SER A 215 2.42 -0.27 10.22
C SER A 215 3.27 -1.54 10.07
N ASP A 216 4.29 -1.50 9.24
CA ASP A 216 5.28 -2.54 9.04
C ASP A 216 6.66 -1.91 9.17
N THR A 217 7.44 -2.37 10.12
CA THR A 217 8.83 -1.96 10.24
C THR A 217 9.66 -2.79 9.27
N TYR A 218 10.36 -2.10 8.37
CA TYR A 218 11.37 -2.76 7.59
C TYR A 218 12.56 -3.09 8.49
N SER A 219 12.73 -4.35 8.79
CA SER A 219 13.94 -4.84 9.44
C SER A 219 14.78 -5.57 8.39
N ALA A 220 15.89 -4.95 7.99
CA ALA A 220 16.89 -5.69 7.23
C ALA A 220 17.24 -6.99 7.97
N PRO A 221 17.35 -8.12 7.28
CA PRO A 221 17.71 -9.36 7.94
C PRO A 221 19.07 -9.19 8.62
N LYS A 222 19.14 -9.47 9.93
CA LYS A 222 20.37 -9.37 10.72
C LYS A 222 21.48 -10.31 10.21
N SER A 223 21.09 -11.38 9.52
CA SER A 223 21.99 -12.33 8.85
C SER A 223 21.30 -12.91 7.63
N LEU A 224 22.04 -13.12 6.56
CA LEU A 224 21.57 -13.81 5.36
C LEU A 224 21.94 -15.29 5.46
N SER A 225 20.97 -16.15 5.20
CA SER A 225 21.13 -17.60 5.05
C SER A 225 21.16 -17.95 3.56
N PHE A 226 21.78 -19.06 3.19
CA PHE A 226 21.74 -19.61 1.84
C PHE A 226 20.30 -19.78 1.33
N ARG A 227 19.38 -20.13 2.23
CA ARG A 227 17.93 -20.24 1.91
C ARG A 227 17.28 -18.93 1.46
N ASP A 228 17.85 -17.78 1.78
CA ASP A 228 17.29 -16.49 1.37
C ASP A 228 17.57 -16.18 -0.10
N PHE A 229 18.56 -16.82 -0.71
CA PHE A 229 18.86 -16.69 -2.15
C PHE A 229 18.06 -17.66 -3.01
N TYR A 230 17.30 -18.58 -2.42
CA TYR A 230 16.43 -19.48 -3.18
C TYR A 230 15.31 -18.67 -3.85
N PRO A 231 15.08 -18.87 -5.18
CA PRO A 231 14.07 -18.13 -5.93
C PRO A 231 12.67 -18.30 -5.35
N ARG A 232 11.98 -17.20 -5.11
CA ARG A 232 10.63 -17.18 -4.51
C ARG A 232 9.67 -16.40 -5.38
N TRP A 233 8.61 -17.05 -5.84
CA TRP A 233 7.55 -16.40 -6.61
C TRP A 233 6.93 -15.20 -5.87
N LYS A 234 6.80 -15.30 -4.55
CA LYS A 234 6.30 -14.19 -3.74
C LYS A 234 7.12 -12.91 -3.91
N CYS A 235 8.45 -13.02 -4.05
CA CYS A 235 9.29 -11.84 -4.29
C CYS A 235 8.96 -11.18 -5.64
N VAL A 236 8.70 -11.97 -6.69
CA VAL A 236 8.31 -11.43 -8.00
C VAL A 236 7.00 -10.63 -7.90
N GLN A 237 6.04 -11.09 -7.09
CA GLN A 237 4.79 -10.36 -6.85
C GLN A 237 5.02 -9.07 -6.03
N GLU A 238 5.90 -9.10 -5.03
CA GLU A 238 6.21 -7.92 -4.23
C GLU A 238 6.91 -6.81 -5.05
N TRP A 239 7.73 -7.17 -6.05
CA TRP A 239 8.30 -6.20 -6.97
C TRP A 239 7.25 -5.40 -7.75
N GLN A 240 6.12 -6.02 -8.10
CA GLN A 240 4.98 -5.30 -8.68
C GLN A 240 4.54 -4.14 -7.79
N TYR A 241 4.46 -4.40 -6.48
CA TYR A 241 4.09 -3.40 -5.50
C TYR A 241 5.15 -2.28 -5.38
N LEU A 242 6.43 -2.65 -5.32
CA LEU A 242 7.53 -1.69 -5.24
C LEU A 242 7.58 -0.77 -6.47
N PHE A 243 7.41 -1.32 -7.67
CA PHE A 243 7.32 -0.52 -8.88
C PHE A 243 6.11 0.41 -8.89
N ASN A 244 4.94 -0.07 -8.43
CA ASN A 244 3.76 0.79 -8.31
C ASN A 244 4.01 1.97 -7.37
N GLU A 245 4.73 1.77 -6.26
CA GLU A 245 5.08 2.87 -5.35
C GLU A 245 6.11 3.82 -5.97
N LEU A 246 7.14 3.28 -6.61
CA LEU A 246 8.17 4.09 -7.27
C LEU A 246 7.58 4.98 -8.39
N PHE A 247 6.81 4.37 -9.30
CA PHE A 247 6.14 5.12 -10.37
C PHE A 247 5.05 6.06 -9.83
N GLY A 248 4.31 5.62 -8.81
CA GLY A 248 3.34 6.47 -8.13
C GLY A 248 3.99 7.74 -7.57
N ARG A 249 5.16 7.65 -6.96
CA ARG A 249 5.92 8.81 -6.48
C ARG A 249 6.31 9.73 -7.62
N ILE A 250 6.94 9.22 -8.68
CA ILE A 250 7.36 10.01 -9.85
C ILE A 250 6.14 10.77 -10.44
N ILE A 251 5.01 10.08 -10.61
CA ILE A 251 3.80 10.71 -11.16
C ILE A 251 3.29 11.81 -10.22
N TYR A 252 3.26 11.56 -8.91
CA TYR A 252 2.79 12.55 -7.92
C TYR A 252 3.72 13.76 -7.85
N ASP A 253 5.04 13.57 -7.97
CA ASP A 253 6.01 14.66 -8.06
C ASP A 253 5.79 15.51 -9.30
N VAL A 254 5.62 14.88 -10.48
CA VAL A 254 5.39 15.56 -11.77
C VAL A 254 4.06 16.34 -11.77
N VAL A 255 2.99 15.76 -11.17
CA VAL A 255 1.66 16.40 -11.11
C VAL A 255 1.57 17.43 -9.96
N GLY A 256 2.59 17.52 -9.11
CA GLY A 256 2.62 18.46 -7.99
C GLY A 256 1.85 17.99 -6.75
N TYR A 257 1.58 16.68 -6.61
CA TYR A 257 0.87 16.07 -5.47
C TYR A 257 1.80 15.45 -4.43
N GLY A 258 3.06 15.19 -4.79
CA GLY A 258 4.12 14.64 -3.95
C GLY A 258 5.14 15.64 -3.47
#